data_04ec532186f25fcf8c5f5e97b4219ee4
#
_entry.id   04ec532186f25fcf8c5f5e97b4219ee4
#
_cell.length_a   1.000
_cell.length_b   1.000
_cell.length_c   1.000
_cell.angle_alpha   90.00
_cell.angle_beta   90.00
_cell.angle_gamma   90.00
#
_symmetry.space_group_name_H-M   'P 1'
#
loop_
_entity.id
_entity.type
_entity.pdbx_description
1 polymer ?
#
loop_
_entity_poly.entity_id
_entity_poly.type
_entity_poly.pdbx_seq_one_letter_code
_entity_poly.pdbx_strand_id
1 'polypeptide(L)'
;MNLIFEQSTQNHQCSILPPCDVPKVELPTKRQENLNLPELSENEISRHYTQLAENVHGVNNGFYPLGSCTMKYNPKIDEEIASFKGFTNIHPLQDGKTVQGALEAISLANDYLCEITGMDKMTFQPAAGAHGEFSGLLLIKAYHKSRNDEKRHKIIVPDSAHGTNPASASMVNYDVISVPSSSDGCVDIEALKL
;
A
#
# COMPACT_ATOMS: atom_id res chain seq x y z
N MET A 1 -0.19 16.47 -25.72
CA MET A 1 1.10 16.41 -25.00
C MET A 1 1.94 15.34 -25.69
N ASN A 2 3.18 15.65 -26.03
CA ASN A 2 4.09 14.66 -26.63
C ASN A 2 4.55 13.66 -25.59
N LEU A 3 4.80 12.42 -26.00
CA LEU A 3 5.43 11.44 -25.12
C LEU A 3 6.87 11.86 -24.82
N ILE A 4 7.39 11.44 -23.69
CA ILE A 4 8.75 11.75 -23.27
C ILE A 4 9.79 11.29 -24.31
N PHE A 5 9.54 10.18 -25.01
CA PHE A 5 10.39 9.66 -26.08
C PHE A 5 10.37 10.52 -27.35
N GLU A 6 9.29 11.26 -27.60
CA GLU A 6 9.14 12.18 -28.73
C GLU A 6 9.86 13.52 -28.49
N GLN A 7 10.18 13.81 -27.22
CA GLN A 7 10.90 15.02 -26.81
C GLN A 7 12.42 14.81 -26.76
N SER A 8 12.86 13.56 -26.90
CA SER A 8 14.26 13.20 -26.82
C SER A 8 15.10 13.85 -27.89
N THR A 9 16.23 14.45 -27.50
CA THR A 9 17.21 15.04 -28.41
C THR A 9 18.58 14.43 -28.13
N GLN A 10 19.20 13.88 -29.15
CA GLN A 10 20.50 13.20 -29.03
C GLN A 10 21.54 14.07 -28.34
N ASN A 11 22.24 13.49 -27.36
CA ASN A 11 23.26 14.15 -26.53
C ASN A 11 22.72 15.27 -25.62
N HIS A 12 21.38 15.37 -25.45
CA HIS A 12 20.76 16.32 -24.54
C HIS A 12 20.40 15.63 -23.22
N GLN A 13 21.43 15.32 -22.44
CA GLN A 13 21.26 14.61 -21.17
C GLN A 13 21.91 15.37 -20.02
N CYS A 14 21.38 15.19 -18.83
CA CYS A 14 21.96 15.70 -17.60
C CYS A 14 22.28 14.51 -16.69
N SER A 15 23.56 14.16 -16.60
CA SER A 15 24.02 13.13 -15.68
C SER A 15 24.59 13.75 -14.42
N ILE A 16 23.94 13.46 -13.28
CA ILE A 16 24.42 13.84 -11.94
C ILE A 16 25.13 12.69 -11.24
N LEU A 17 25.22 11.54 -11.90
CA LEU A 17 25.88 10.38 -11.32
C LEU A 17 27.39 10.58 -11.32
N PRO A 18 28.09 10.27 -10.21
CA PRO A 18 29.54 10.28 -10.19
C PRO A 18 30.09 9.23 -11.16
N PRO A 19 31.33 9.42 -11.63
CA PRO A 19 32.00 8.39 -12.42
C PRO A 19 32.11 7.08 -11.62
N CYS A 20 31.99 5.94 -12.33
CA CYS A 20 32.14 4.62 -11.71
C CYS A 20 33.60 4.42 -11.27
N ASP A 21 33.83 4.31 -9.97
CA ASP A 21 35.13 4.13 -9.34
C ASP A 21 35.42 2.67 -8.92
N VAL A 22 34.52 1.75 -9.24
CA VAL A 22 34.68 0.33 -8.96
C VAL A 22 35.06 -0.44 -10.23
N PRO A 23 35.79 -1.57 -10.11
CA PRO A 23 36.14 -2.41 -11.25
C PRO A 23 34.90 -2.89 -11.99
N LYS A 24 34.87 -2.74 -13.30
CA LYS A 24 33.78 -3.27 -14.13
C LYS A 24 33.97 -4.75 -14.35
N VAL A 25 32.96 -5.53 -14.01
CA VAL A 25 32.93 -6.97 -14.28
C VAL A 25 32.25 -7.21 -15.62
N GLU A 26 32.94 -7.98 -16.48
CA GLU A 26 32.38 -8.41 -17.77
C GLU A 26 31.28 -9.45 -17.53
N LEU A 27 30.06 -9.16 -18.01
CA LEU A 27 28.96 -10.12 -17.94
C LEU A 27 29.08 -11.16 -19.06
N PRO A 28 28.76 -12.44 -18.79
CA PRO A 28 28.81 -13.51 -19.80
C PRO A 28 27.84 -13.28 -20.97
N THR A 29 26.75 -12.56 -20.71
CA THR A 29 25.79 -12.12 -21.71
C THR A 29 25.68 -10.60 -21.70
N LYS A 30 25.91 -9.99 -22.84
CA LYS A 30 25.77 -8.54 -23.03
C LYS A 30 24.57 -8.25 -23.93
N ARG A 31 23.90 -7.15 -23.64
CA ARG A 31 22.88 -6.62 -24.55
C ARG A 31 23.55 -6.25 -25.89
N GLN A 32 22.95 -6.66 -26.99
CA GLN A 32 23.49 -6.37 -28.34
C GLN A 32 23.10 -4.96 -28.81
N GLU A 33 21.93 -4.47 -28.40
CA GLU A 33 21.40 -3.16 -28.76
C GLU A 33 21.38 -2.22 -27.54
N ASN A 34 21.62 -0.94 -27.77
CA ASN A 34 21.47 0.06 -26.74
C ASN A 34 20.02 0.22 -26.31
N LEU A 35 19.80 0.58 -25.04
CA LEU A 35 18.48 0.96 -24.59
C LEU A 35 18.05 2.25 -25.31
N ASN A 36 16.84 2.24 -25.84
CA ASN A 36 16.21 3.43 -26.41
C ASN A 36 15.60 4.29 -25.27
N LEU A 37 16.46 4.84 -24.42
CA LEU A 37 16.06 5.76 -23.36
C LEU A 37 16.03 7.19 -23.90
N PRO A 38 15.07 8.01 -23.49
CA PRO A 38 15.01 9.41 -23.92
C PRO A 38 16.16 10.20 -23.29
N GLU A 39 16.77 11.06 -24.08
CA GLU A 39 17.80 12.00 -23.66
C GLU A 39 17.17 13.38 -23.49
N LEU A 40 17.08 13.86 -22.24
CA LEU A 40 16.40 15.09 -21.83
C LEU A 40 17.18 15.76 -20.69
N SER A 41 17.10 17.06 -20.60
CA SER A 41 17.58 17.79 -19.43
C SER A 41 16.63 17.62 -18.22
N GLU A 42 17.16 17.88 -17.03
CA GLU A 42 16.38 17.80 -15.78
C GLU A 42 15.12 18.66 -15.82
N ASN A 43 15.22 19.90 -16.32
CA ASN A 43 14.09 20.81 -16.40
C ASN A 43 13.01 20.34 -17.39
N GLU A 44 13.37 19.68 -18.48
CA GLU A 44 12.42 19.12 -19.43
C GLU A 44 11.67 17.92 -18.79
N ILE A 45 12.38 17.05 -18.10
CA ILE A 45 11.79 15.94 -17.36
C ILE A 45 10.83 16.47 -16.29
N SER A 46 11.27 17.42 -15.48
CA SER A 46 10.46 18.03 -14.42
C SER A 46 9.19 18.66 -14.98
N ARG A 47 9.28 19.43 -16.06
CA ARG A 47 8.12 20.06 -16.71
C ARG A 47 7.18 19.03 -17.32
N HIS A 48 7.70 18.01 -17.97
CA HIS A 48 6.88 16.95 -18.56
C HIS A 48 6.03 16.26 -17.50
N TYR A 49 6.61 15.81 -16.39
CA TYR A 49 5.87 15.13 -15.34
C TYR A 49 4.95 16.06 -14.53
N THR A 50 5.33 17.32 -14.37
CA THR A 50 4.43 18.33 -13.77
C THR A 50 3.17 18.51 -14.61
N GLN A 51 3.30 18.65 -15.93
CA GLN A 51 2.15 18.74 -16.82
C GLN A 51 1.30 17.48 -16.84
N LEU A 52 1.90 16.29 -16.76
CA LEU A 52 1.16 15.04 -16.61
C LEU A 52 0.36 15.02 -15.31
N ALA A 53 0.96 15.42 -14.20
CA ALA A 53 0.30 15.47 -12.91
C ALA A 53 -0.88 16.47 -12.87
N GLU A 54 -0.77 17.60 -13.59
CA GLU A 54 -1.85 18.58 -13.72
C GLU A 54 -3.06 18.05 -14.48
N ASN A 55 -2.85 17.11 -15.42
CA ASN A 55 -3.92 16.47 -16.19
C ASN A 55 -4.61 15.32 -15.45
N VAL A 56 -4.12 14.92 -14.29
CA VAL A 56 -4.68 13.83 -13.49
C VAL A 56 -5.37 14.39 -12.26
N HIS A 57 -6.60 13.96 -12.02
CA HIS A 57 -7.31 14.33 -10.79
C HIS A 57 -6.66 13.64 -9.59
N GLY A 58 -6.27 14.43 -8.60
CA GLY A 58 -5.68 13.96 -7.36
C GLY A 58 -6.32 14.60 -6.14
N VAL A 59 -5.99 14.07 -4.96
CA VAL A 59 -6.52 14.56 -3.68
C VAL A 59 -6.19 16.03 -3.40
N ASN A 60 -5.15 16.58 -4.02
CA ASN A 60 -4.78 17.99 -3.90
C ASN A 60 -5.55 18.92 -4.86
N ASN A 61 -6.20 18.35 -5.89
CA ASN A 61 -6.93 19.10 -6.89
C ASN A 61 -8.42 19.22 -6.57
N GLY A 62 -8.95 18.39 -5.68
CA GLY A 62 -10.33 18.38 -5.27
C GLY A 62 -10.72 17.13 -4.51
N PHE A 63 -12.04 16.95 -4.33
CA PHE A 63 -12.58 15.77 -3.68
C PHE A 63 -12.25 14.51 -4.47
N TYR A 64 -11.65 13.53 -3.79
CA TYR A 64 -11.30 12.25 -4.39
C TYR A 64 -12.32 11.18 -3.96
N PRO A 65 -13.11 10.60 -4.90
CA PRO A 65 -14.29 9.79 -4.56
C PRO A 65 -13.97 8.37 -4.09
N LEU A 66 -12.72 7.92 -4.20
CA LEU A 66 -12.32 6.57 -3.84
C LEU A 66 -12.19 6.40 -2.32
N GLY A 67 -12.95 5.47 -1.73
CA GLY A 67 -13.04 5.27 -0.28
C GLY A 67 -12.24 4.10 0.28
N SER A 68 -11.93 3.09 -0.54
CA SER A 68 -11.35 1.82 -0.10
C SER A 68 -9.85 1.83 0.19
N CYS A 69 -9.17 2.95 0.04
CA CYS A 69 -7.74 3.11 0.26
C CYS A 69 -7.40 4.46 0.89
N THR A 70 -6.11 4.71 1.13
CA THR A 70 -5.62 5.95 1.75
C THR A 70 -5.62 7.15 0.76
N MET A 71 -6.68 7.30 -0.04
CA MET A 71 -6.81 8.39 -1.02
C MET A 71 -7.56 9.61 -0.43
N LYS A 72 -7.31 9.95 0.82
CA LYS A 72 -7.85 11.14 1.48
C LYS A 72 -6.79 12.22 1.53
N TYR A 73 -7.23 13.47 1.61
CA TYR A 73 -6.31 14.58 1.85
C TYR A 73 -5.59 14.38 3.18
N ASN A 74 -4.27 14.37 3.14
CA ASN A 74 -3.42 14.36 4.32
C ASN A 74 -2.88 15.77 4.56
N PRO A 75 -3.04 16.36 5.75
CA PRO A 75 -2.48 17.66 6.06
C PRO A 75 -0.98 17.71 5.77
N LYS A 76 -0.51 18.79 5.14
CA LYS A 76 0.91 18.92 4.77
C LYS A 76 1.85 18.85 5.96
N ILE A 77 1.38 19.31 7.13
CA ILE A 77 2.15 19.26 8.39
C ILE A 77 2.48 17.83 8.81
N ASP A 78 1.59 16.86 8.51
CA ASP A 78 1.81 15.45 8.88
C ASP A 78 3.00 14.87 8.10
N GLU A 79 3.10 15.19 6.81
CA GLU A 79 4.23 14.78 5.97
C GLU A 79 5.55 15.44 6.41
N GLU A 80 5.49 16.73 6.78
CA GLU A 80 6.65 17.46 7.27
C GLU A 80 7.17 16.85 8.57
N ILE A 81 6.30 16.62 9.55
CA ILE A 81 6.68 16.02 10.84
C ILE A 81 7.18 14.59 10.66
N ALA A 82 6.51 13.78 9.83
CA ALA A 82 6.93 12.41 9.54
C ALA A 82 8.34 12.34 8.92
N SER A 83 8.77 13.40 8.22
CA SER A 83 10.10 13.49 7.61
C SER A 83 11.23 13.86 8.58
N PHE A 84 10.93 14.23 9.82
CA PHE A 84 11.94 14.62 10.80
C PHE A 84 12.91 13.45 11.09
N LYS A 85 14.19 13.78 11.22
CA LYS A 85 15.26 12.79 11.44
C LYS A 85 15.03 11.92 12.69
N GLY A 86 14.32 12.43 13.69
CA GLY A 86 13.93 11.67 14.88
C GLY A 86 12.98 10.50 14.59
N PHE A 87 12.24 10.54 13.47
CA PHE A 87 11.37 9.46 13.01
C PHE A 87 11.99 8.66 11.85
N THR A 88 12.70 9.32 10.93
CA THR A 88 13.21 8.67 9.71
C THR A 88 14.56 7.97 9.90
N ASN A 89 15.38 8.41 10.85
CA ASN A 89 16.74 7.89 11.08
C ASN A 89 16.80 6.92 12.28
N ILE A 90 15.72 6.22 12.57
CA ILE A 90 15.67 5.18 13.61
C ILE A 90 15.65 3.79 12.97
N HIS A 91 16.14 2.80 13.69
CA HIS A 91 16.15 1.41 13.26
C HIS A 91 15.14 0.58 14.09
N PRO A 92 14.38 -0.36 13.48
CA PRO A 92 13.37 -1.17 14.20
C PRO A 92 13.94 -1.98 15.39
N LEU A 93 15.21 -2.35 15.36
CA LEU A 93 15.92 -3.09 16.42
C LEU A 93 16.77 -2.18 17.31
N GLN A 94 16.64 -0.88 17.21
CA GLN A 94 17.34 0.08 18.08
C GLN A 94 16.86 -0.06 19.53
N ASP A 95 17.75 0.21 20.50
CA ASP A 95 17.38 0.17 21.92
C ASP A 95 16.17 1.10 22.19
N GLY A 96 15.12 0.53 22.76
CA GLY A 96 13.89 1.23 23.07
C GLY A 96 14.08 2.53 23.87
N LYS A 97 15.13 2.60 24.71
CA LYS A 97 15.48 3.81 25.47
C LYS A 97 15.81 5.01 24.59
N THR A 98 16.24 4.79 23.36
CA THR A 98 16.66 5.83 22.42
C THR A 98 15.53 6.29 21.47
N VAL A 99 14.36 5.65 21.55
CA VAL A 99 13.21 5.90 20.65
C VAL A 99 11.90 6.14 21.41
N GLN A 100 11.99 6.63 22.64
CA GLN A 100 10.82 6.80 23.51
C GLN A 100 9.73 7.68 22.90
N GLY A 101 10.08 8.78 22.21
CA GLY A 101 9.10 9.64 21.54
C GLY A 101 8.33 8.93 20.42
N ALA A 102 8.99 8.08 19.64
CA ALA A 102 8.31 7.28 18.62
C ALA A 102 7.36 6.24 19.23
N LEU A 103 7.76 5.61 20.33
CA LEU A 103 6.92 4.67 21.08
C LEU A 103 5.72 5.36 21.73
N GLU A 104 5.91 6.57 22.26
CA GLU A 104 4.83 7.39 22.82
C GLU A 104 3.81 7.77 21.74
N ALA A 105 4.26 8.18 20.55
CA ALA A 105 3.37 8.48 19.43
C ALA A 105 2.52 7.25 19.03
N ILE A 106 3.11 6.07 18.99
CA ILE A 106 2.40 4.81 18.70
C ILE A 106 1.39 4.50 19.83
N SER A 107 1.78 4.70 21.09
CA SER A 107 0.88 4.47 22.25
C SER A 107 -0.32 5.40 22.22
N LEU A 108 -0.13 6.68 21.95
CA LEU A 108 -1.22 7.66 21.82
C LEU A 108 -2.14 7.30 20.66
N ALA A 109 -1.58 6.89 19.52
CA ALA A 109 -2.37 6.43 18.38
C ALA A 109 -3.21 5.19 18.73
N ASN A 110 -2.64 4.23 19.47
CA ASN A 110 -3.41 3.09 19.99
C ASN A 110 -4.61 3.55 20.82
N ASP A 111 -4.38 4.43 21.78
CA ASP A 111 -5.43 4.86 22.71
C ASP A 111 -6.55 5.60 21.99
N TYR A 112 -6.22 6.51 21.07
CA TYR A 112 -7.21 7.22 20.27
C TYR A 112 -8.01 6.31 19.35
N LEU A 113 -7.33 5.37 18.68
CA LEU A 113 -8.01 4.43 17.79
C LEU A 113 -8.88 3.43 18.58
N CYS A 114 -8.45 2.97 19.73
CA CYS A 114 -9.27 2.14 20.61
C CYS A 114 -10.54 2.88 21.04
N GLU A 115 -10.43 4.14 21.43
CA GLU A 115 -11.58 4.97 21.83
C GLU A 115 -12.57 5.18 20.66
N ILE A 116 -12.05 5.50 19.47
CA ILE A 116 -12.89 5.74 18.27
C ILE A 116 -13.62 4.49 17.82
N THR A 117 -12.97 3.32 17.89
CA THR A 117 -13.50 2.05 17.33
C THR A 117 -14.20 1.18 18.36
N GLY A 118 -14.03 1.43 19.65
CA GLY A 118 -14.49 0.59 20.74
C GLY A 118 -13.71 -0.72 20.88
N MET A 119 -12.49 -0.79 20.32
CA MET A 119 -11.62 -1.97 20.42
C MET A 119 -10.68 -1.88 21.62
N ASP A 120 -10.28 -3.02 22.16
CA ASP A 120 -9.39 -3.07 23.33
C ASP A 120 -7.94 -2.74 23.02
N LYS A 121 -7.47 -3.09 21.82
CA LYS A 121 -6.08 -2.92 21.37
C LYS A 121 -6.00 -2.75 19.86
N MET A 122 -4.94 -2.05 19.43
CA MET A 122 -4.58 -1.86 18.03
C MET A 122 -3.22 -2.47 17.73
N THR A 123 -3.02 -2.87 16.48
CA THR A 123 -1.70 -3.22 15.94
C THR A 123 -1.36 -2.33 14.76
N PHE A 124 -0.11 -1.89 14.68
CA PHE A 124 0.42 -1.07 13.60
C PHE A 124 1.37 -1.86 12.69
N GLN A 125 1.39 -3.20 12.82
CA GLN A 125 2.23 -4.08 12.00
C GLN A 125 1.73 -4.24 10.55
N PRO A 126 0.40 -4.28 10.26
CA PRO A 126 -0.09 -4.42 8.91
C PRO A 126 0.39 -3.25 8.02
N ALA A 127 1.01 -3.57 6.88
CA ALA A 127 1.55 -2.57 5.97
C ALA A 127 0.49 -1.92 5.04
N ALA A 128 -0.68 -2.55 4.92
CA ALA A 128 -1.79 -2.08 4.07
C ALA A 128 -3.12 -2.67 4.56
N GLY A 129 -4.25 -2.19 3.99
CA GLY A 129 -5.59 -2.70 4.30
C GLY A 129 -5.73 -4.22 4.13
N ALA A 130 -5.17 -4.78 3.06
CA ALA A 130 -5.15 -6.22 2.82
C ALA A 130 -4.44 -7.01 3.94
N HIS A 131 -3.35 -6.47 4.49
CA HIS A 131 -2.65 -7.09 5.61
C HIS A 131 -3.42 -6.94 6.93
N GLY A 132 -4.19 -5.87 7.10
CA GLY A 132 -5.10 -5.70 8.23
C GLY A 132 -6.21 -6.75 8.22
N GLU A 133 -6.83 -6.96 7.06
CA GLU A 133 -7.84 -8.01 6.85
C GLU A 133 -7.27 -9.42 7.12
N PHE A 134 -6.11 -9.72 6.53
CA PHE A 134 -5.41 -10.98 6.77
C PHE A 134 -5.09 -11.20 8.25
N SER A 135 -4.59 -10.18 8.95
CA SER A 135 -4.29 -10.23 10.38
C SER A 135 -5.55 -10.48 11.21
N GLY A 136 -6.66 -9.82 10.86
CA GLY A 136 -7.95 -10.04 11.49
C GLY A 136 -8.44 -11.49 11.35
N LEU A 137 -8.34 -12.06 10.15
CA LEU A 137 -8.69 -13.46 9.89
C LEU A 137 -7.79 -14.45 10.64
N LEU A 138 -6.49 -14.15 10.78
CA LEU A 138 -5.57 -14.96 11.61
C LEU A 138 -6.00 -14.95 13.09
N LEU A 139 -6.41 -13.80 13.62
CA LEU A 139 -6.92 -13.68 14.98
C LEU A 139 -8.22 -14.48 15.17
N ILE A 140 -9.17 -14.39 14.24
CA ILE A 140 -10.41 -15.16 14.25
C ILE A 140 -10.11 -16.67 14.24
N LYS A 141 -9.20 -17.10 13.38
CA LYS A 141 -8.79 -18.50 13.32
C LYS A 141 -8.13 -18.97 14.62
N ALA A 142 -7.23 -18.15 15.19
CA ALA A 142 -6.59 -18.47 16.46
C ALA A 142 -7.62 -18.56 17.61
N TYR A 143 -8.60 -17.66 17.62
CA TYR A 143 -9.71 -17.70 18.59
C TYR A 143 -10.51 -18.99 18.50
N HIS A 144 -10.94 -19.41 17.30
CA HIS A 144 -11.67 -20.67 17.14
C HIS A 144 -10.82 -21.89 17.54
N LYS A 145 -9.55 -21.90 17.14
CA LYS A 145 -8.62 -22.97 17.51
C LYS A 145 -8.43 -23.07 19.02
N SER A 146 -8.31 -21.94 19.74
CA SER A 146 -8.15 -21.93 21.20
C SER A 146 -9.36 -22.49 21.95
N ARG A 147 -10.52 -22.53 21.29
CA ARG A 147 -11.76 -23.07 21.82
C ARG A 147 -12.07 -24.49 21.34
N ASN A 148 -11.16 -25.14 20.61
CA ASN A 148 -11.34 -26.42 19.93
C ASN A 148 -12.57 -26.45 18.98
N ASP A 149 -12.89 -25.29 18.37
CA ASP A 149 -13.98 -25.14 17.39
C ASP A 149 -13.41 -25.25 15.97
N GLU A 150 -13.07 -26.49 15.57
CA GLU A 150 -12.50 -26.77 14.25
C GLU A 150 -13.56 -26.82 13.13
N LYS A 151 -14.83 -26.74 13.47
CA LYS A 151 -15.92 -26.81 12.48
C LYS A 151 -16.09 -25.51 11.69
N ARG A 152 -15.56 -24.39 12.17
CA ARG A 152 -15.66 -23.08 11.53
C ARG A 152 -14.49 -22.87 10.58
N HIS A 153 -14.58 -23.50 9.42
CA HIS A 153 -13.54 -23.44 8.38
C HIS A 153 -14.02 -22.80 7.07
N LYS A 154 -15.26 -22.28 7.04
CA LYS A 154 -15.86 -21.63 5.87
C LYS A 154 -16.04 -20.14 6.09
N ILE A 155 -15.79 -19.35 5.04
CA ILE A 155 -16.10 -17.92 4.98
C ILE A 155 -17.02 -17.69 3.80
N ILE A 156 -18.14 -17.02 4.08
CA ILE A 156 -19.12 -16.62 3.07
C ILE A 156 -18.69 -15.27 2.51
N VAL A 157 -18.62 -15.16 1.20
CA VAL A 157 -18.20 -13.95 0.49
C VAL A 157 -19.21 -13.67 -0.64
N PRO A 158 -19.84 -12.49 -0.67
CA PRO A 158 -20.64 -12.07 -1.83
C PRO A 158 -19.83 -12.04 -3.11
N ASP A 159 -20.42 -12.35 -4.26
CA ASP A 159 -19.78 -12.29 -5.57
C ASP A 159 -19.35 -10.85 -5.95
N SER A 160 -20.01 -9.85 -5.38
CA SER A 160 -19.66 -8.42 -5.52
C SER A 160 -18.54 -7.94 -4.60
N ALA A 161 -18.00 -8.81 -3.75
CA ALA A 161 -16.94 -8.43 -2.80
C ALA A 161 -15.65 -8.07 -3.51
N HIS A 162 -14.86 -7.20 -2.88
CA HIS A 162 -13.51 -6.90 -3.35
C HIS A 162 -12.65 -8.18 -3.37
N GLY A 163 -11.81 -8.36 -4.39
CA GLY A 163 -10.99 -9.56 -4.57
C GLY A 163 -10.06 -9.91 -3.40
N THR A 164 -9.72 -8.95 -2.55
CA THR A 164 -8.94 -9.17 -1.32
C THR A 164 -9.68 -10.08 -0.33
N ASN A 165 -11.01 -9.99 -0.24
CA ASN A 165 -11.79 -10.76 0.74
C ASN A 165 -11.65 -12.28 0.55
N PRO A 166 -11.95 -12.87 -0.62
CA PRO A 166 -11.73 -14.29 -0.85
C PRO A 166 -10.23 -14.66 -0.83
N ALA A 167 -9.33 -13.77 -1.29
CA ALA A 167 -7.90 -14.03 -1.26
C ALA A 167 -7.38 -14.17 0.18
N SER A 168 -7.72 -13.23 1.06
CA SER A 168 -7.32 -13.27 2.48
C SER A 168 -7.89 -14.50 3.19
N ALA A 169 -9.15 -14.88 2.91
CA ALA A 169 -9.76 -16.08 3.45
C ALA A 169 -8.99 -17.35 3.03
N SER A 170 -8.64 -17.47 1.75
CA SER A 170 -7.86 -18.59 1.23
C SER A 170 -6.45 -18.65 1.84
N MET A 171 -5.79 -17.49 2.02
CA MET A 171 -4.45 -17.41 2.63
C MET A 171 -4.41 -17.94 4.06
N VAL A 172 -5.49 -17.84 4.81
CA VAL A 172 -5.60 -18.41 6.16
C VAL A 172 -6.19 -19.84 6.17
N ASN A 173 -6.30 -20.47 5.00
CA ASN A 173 -6.88 -21.81 4.83
C ASN A 173 -8.32 -21.91 5.35
N TYR A 174 -9.16 -20.96 4.97
CA TYR A 174 -10.61 -21.08 5.02
C TYR A 174 -11.16 -21.45 3.64
N ASP A 175 -12.20 -22.25 3.61
CA ASP A 175 -12.97 -22.53 2.41
C ASP A 175 -13.85 -21.32 2.09
N VAL A 176 -13.72 -20.78 0.89
CA VAL A 176 -14.51 -19.62 0.44
C VAL A 176 -15.79 -20.12 -0.20
N ILE A 177 -16.92 -19.69 0.33
CA ILE A 177 -18.25 -19.93 -0.23
C ILE A 177 -18.74 -18.64 -0.86
N SER A 178 -18.78 -18.60 -2.19
CA SER A 178 -19.31 -17.45 -2.92
C SER A 178 -20.84 -17.50 -2.96
N VAL A 179 -21.48 -16.38 -2.63
CA VAL A 179 -22.93 -16.22 -2.70
C VAL A 179 -23.26 -15.22 -3.80
N PRO A 180 -24.15 -15.56 -4.74
CA PRO A 180 -24.51 -14.68 -5.84
C PRO A 180 -25.31 -13.45 -5.37
N SER A 181 -25.28 -12.41 -6.19
CA SER A 181 -26.15 -11.23 -6.03
C SER A 181 -27.49 -11.48 -6.71
N SER A 182 -28.57 -10.99 -6.10
CA SER A 182 -29.90 -10.92 -6.69
C SER A 182 -29.99 -9.79 -7.73
N SER A 183 -31.11 -9.71 -8.46
CA SER A 183 -31.30 -8.73 -9.53
C SER A 183 -31.32 -7.28 -9.07
N ASP A 184 -31.55 -7.02 -7.79
CA ASP A 184 -31.49 -5.70 -7.15
C ASP A 184 -30.08 -5.32 -6.63
N GLY A 185 -29.08 -6.19 -6.83
CA GLY A 185 -27.72 -5.99 -6.38
C GLY A 185 -27.46 -6.34 -4.92
N CYS A 186 -28.44 -6.85 -4.20
CA CYS A 186 -28.27 -7.39 -2.84
C CYS A 186 -27.80 -8.84 -2.87
N VAL A 187 -27.36 -9.37 -1.73
CA VAL A 187 -27.05 -10.80 -1.59
C VAL A 187 -28.31 -11.63 -1.78
N ASP A 188 -28.24 -12.68 -2.60
CA ASP A 188 -29.34 -13.62 -2.75
C ASP A 188 -29.51 -14.44 -1.47
N ILE A 189 -30.59 -14.12 -0.73
CA ILE A 189 -30.87 -14.75 0.58
C ILE A 189 -31.24 -16.23 0.44
N GLU A 190 -31.88 -16.62 -0.67
CA GLU A 190 -32.24 -18.05 -0.86
C GLU A 190 -30.99 -18.88 -1.19
N ALA A 191 -30.09 -18.33 -2.00
CA ALA A 191 -28.78 -18.97 -2.25
C ALA A 191 -27.91 -19.03 -0.97
N LEU A 192 -28.01 -18.03 -0.09
CA LEU A 192 -27.27 -18.00 1.18
C LEU A 192 -27.75 -19.10 2.17
N LYS A 193 -29.01 -19.50 2.09
CA LYS A 193 -29.59 -20.54 2.99
C LYS A 193 -29.21 -21.97 2.59
N LEU A 194 -28.77 -22.19 1.35
CA LEU A 194 -28.36 -23.49 0.82
C LEU A 194 -26.94 -23.85 1.26
#